data_2b4c41fe177afaae6316ea321bc4c8f4
#
_entry.id   2b4c41fe177afaae6316ea321bc4c8f4
#
_cell.length_a   1.000
_cell.length_b   1.000
_cell.length_c   1.000
_cell.angle_alpha   90.00
_cell.angle_beta   90.00
_cell.angle_gamma   90.00
#
_symmetry.space_group_name_H-M   'P 1'
#
loop_
_entity.id
_entity.type
_entity.pdbx_description
1 polymer ?
#
loop_
_entity_poly.entity_id
_entity_poly.type
_entity_poly.pdbx_seq_one_letter_code
_entity_poly.pdbx_strand_id
1 'polypeptide(L)'
;MKAVKRDCFDNSLFFWYNSQMDAKYKQGVAIGSNREMEKKINVLGVELDNYQVDEAMEMVSEYMQNDLLNTIGIVTMQMLLLADEDEQWKTYLKDLDMSIIGETEILTAAGIEEDGTLYEEVEANEFIARLFWYLIQTGSRIFVLGETEDEVESLEKYLQETYPGIQVAGGAVVESLDEAGVDSLLNEINSETADVIVSGLKGTLQDRFVMDNRSKISAKIWLSLGEHPTVQNEAGIKISWWGKLLKKNTFKRMVTKYKNEQ
;
A
#
# COMPACT_ATOMS: atom_id res chain seq x y z
N MET A 1 4.57 40.67 22.51
CA MET A 1 5.28 39.41 22.37
C MET A 1 4.55 38.35 23.18
N LYS A 2 3.69 37.54 22.54
CA LYS A 2 3.07 36.37 23.18
C LYS A 2 3.84 35.14 22.67
N ALA A 3 4.49 34.45 23.59
CA ALA A 3 5.17 33.18 23.30
C ALA A 3 4.14 32.12 22.91
N VAL A 4 4.24 31.60 21.70
CA VAL A 4 3.51 30.41 21.29
C VAL A 4 4.15 29.26 22.04
N LYS A 5 3.40 28.67 22.97
CA LYS A 5 3.74 27.40 23.61
C LYS A 5 3.75 26.34 22.48
N ARG A 6 4.92 25.76 22.25
CA ARG A 6 5.03 24.46 21.55
C ARG A 6 4.39 23.43 22.50
N ASP A 7 3.18 23.02 22.17
CA ASP A 7 2.55 21.92 22.87
C ASP A 7 3.36 20.66 22.62
N CYS A 8 3.77 20.04 23.71
CA CYS A 8 4.47 18.76 23.75
C CYS A 8 3.66 17.73 22.96
N PHE A 9 4.27 17.14 21.96
CA PHE A 9 3.76 15.92 21.31
C PHE A 9 3.30 14.94 22.38
N ASP A 10 2.04 14.57 22.32
CA ASP A 10 1.46 13.62 23.25
C ASP A 10 1.97 12.21 22.94
N ASN A 11 3.14 11.89 23.53
CA ASN A 11 3.71 10.54 23.51
C ASN A 11 2.76 9.48 24.10
N SER A 12 1.62 9.88 24.66
CA SER A 12 0.66 8.98 25.28
C SER A 12 -0.08 8.12 24.28
N LEU A 13 -0.41 8.65 23.09
CA LEU A 13 -1.01 7.88 22.00
C LEU A 13 -0.02 6.86 21.43
N PHE A 14 1.25 7.24 21.29
CA PHE A 14 2.31 6.33 20.86
C PHE A 14 2.55 5.20 21.87
N PHE A 15 2.66 5.53 23.17
CA PHE A 15 2.78 4.54 24.23
C PHE A 15 1.53 3.70 24.37
N TRP A 16 0.34 4.27 24.18
CA TRP A 16 -0.92 3.55 24.21
C TRP A 16 -1.04 2.56 23.06
N TYR A 17 -0.70 2.97 21.84
CA TYR A 17 -0.72 2.12 20.66
C TYR A 17 0.29 0.97 20.80
N ASN A 18 1.55 1.25 21.14
CA ASN A 18 2.56 0.22 21.37
C ASN A 18 2.23 -0.69 22.56
N SER A 19 1.63 -0.17 23.63
CA SER A 19 1.22 -0.98 24.78
C SER A 19 0.02 -1.88 24.48
N GLN A 20 -0.91 -1.44 23.63
CA GLN A 20 -2.02 -2.25 23.13
C GLN A 20 -1.51 -3.35 22.19
N MET A 21 -0.57 -3.01 21.30
CA MET A 21 0.07 -3.96 20.41
C MET A 21 0.88 -5.00 21.19
N ASP A 22 1.75 -4.60 22.11
CA ASP A 22 2.50 -5.50 23.01
C ASP A 22 1.58 -6.38 23.87
N ALA A 23 0.44 -5.88 24.32
CA ALA A 23 -0.52 -6.64 25.11
C ALA A 23 -1.26 -7.68 24.24
N LYS A 24 -1.61 -7.32 23.02
CA LYS A 24 -2.26 -8.21 22.04
C LYS A 24 -1.30 -9.34 21.61
N TYR A 25 -0.02 -9.03 21.39
CA TYR A 25 1.02 -9.99 21.03
C TYR A 25 1.35 -10.97 22.17
N LYS A 26 1.41 -10.53 23.41
CA LYS A 26 1.67 -11.41 24.55
C LYS A 26 0.54 -12.39 24.86
N GLN A 27 -0.69 -12.11 24.41
CA GLN A 27 -1.82 -13.02 24.55
C GLN A 27 -1.98 -13.99 23.38
N GLY A 28 -1.44 -13.68 22.18
CA GLY A 28 -1.58 -14.47 20.96
C GLY A 28 -0.56 -15.62 20.78
N VAL A 29 0.46 -15.72 21.63
CA VAL A 29 1.55 -16.73 21.49
C VAL A 29 1.19 -18.12 22.06
N ALA A 30 -0.04 -18.35 22.50
CA ALA A 30 -0.45 -19.68 22.93
C ALA A 30 -1.70 -20.15 22.18
N ILE A 31 -1.51 -21.22 21.40
CA ILE A 31 -2.53 -22.05 20.77
C ILE A 31 -2.95 -21.63 19.35
N GLY A 32 -2.20 -22.06 18.38
CA GLY A 32 -2.64 -22.08 16.98
C GLY A 32 -1.95 -23.24 16.26
N SER A 33 -2.75 -24.23 15.89
CA SER A 33 -2.35 -25.39 15.10
C SER A 33 -1.39 -25.02 13.97
N ASN A 34 -0.26 -25.75 13.88
CA ASN A 34 0.63 -25.82 12.73
C ASN A 34 -0.14 -26.24 11.45
N ARG A 35 -0.90 -25.35 10.84
CA ARG A 35 -1.10 -25.33 9.40
C ARG A 35 0.00 -24.39 8.88
N GLU A 36 0.97 -24.92 8.14
CA GLU A 36 1.76 -24.10 7.23
C GLU A 36 0.75 -23.37 6.35
N MET A 37 0.53 -22.08 6.58
CA MET A 37 -0.28 -21.28 5.69
C MET A 37 0.43 -21.26 4.34
N GLU A 38 -0.29 -21.55 3.27
CA GLU A 38 0.25 -21.37 1.92
C GLU A 38 0.70 -19.91 1.80
N LYS A 39 1.98 -19.71 1.45
CA LYS A 39 2.58 -18.37 1.31
C LYS A 39 1.99 -17.56 0.15
N LYS A 40 1.24 -18.19 -0.71
CA LYS A 40 0.54 -17.57 -1.85
C LYS A 40 -0.92 -18.01 -1.88
N ILE A 41 -1.80 -17.11 -2.26
CA ILE A 41 -3.20 -17.38 -2.56
C ILE A 41 -3.51 -16.97 -3.99
N ASN A 42 -4.40 -17.69 -4.64
CA ASN A 42 -4.83 -17.35 -6.01
C ASN A 42 -6.23 -16.73 -5.99
N VAL A 43 -6.35 -15.52 -6.53
CA VAL A 43 -7.62 -14.84 -6.70
C VAL A 43 -7.72 -14.32 -8.13
N LEU A 44 -8.70 -14.81 -8.89
CA LEU A 44 -8.93 -14.47 -10.31
C LEU A 44 -7.69 -14.72 -11.20
N GLY A 45 -6.91 -15.78 -10.90
CA GLY A 45 -5.71 -16.12 -11.66
C GLY A 45 -4.49 -15.23 -11.38
N VAL A 46 -4.56 -14.40 -10.33
CA VAL A 46 -3.43 -13.65 -9.79
C VAL A 46 -2.98 -14.31 -8.49
N GLU A 47 -1.70 -14.63 -8.41
CA GLU A 47 -1.08 -15.13 -7.18
C GLU A 47 -0.67 -13.96 -6.30
N LEU A 48 -1.19 -13.91 -5.08
CA LEU A 48 -0.91 -12.88 -4.07
C LEU A 48 -0.16 -13.46 -2.89
N ASP A 49 0.70 -12.68 -2.27
CA ASP A 49 1.35 -13.06 -1.03
C ASP A 49 0.33 -13.11 0.13
N ASN A 50 0.48 -14.12 0.96
CA ASN A 50 -0.37 -14.37 2.13
C ASN A 50 0.43 -14.16 3.41
N TYR A 51 1.10 -12.98 3.51
CA TYR A 51 1.90 -12.62 4.67
C TYR A 51 1.05 -11.98 5.75
N GLN A 52 1.33 -12.34 7.00
CA GLN A 52 0.94 -11.51 8.14
C GLN A 52 1.79 -10.25 8.17
N VAL A 53 1.31 -9.22 8.87
CA VAL A 53 1.98 -7.91 8.87
C VAL A 53 3.40 -7.99 9.42
N ASP A 54 3.68 -8.85 10.40
CA ASP A 54 5.05 -9.05 10.92
C ASP A 54 6.01 -9.56 9.84
N GLU A 55 5.60 -10.59 9.08
CA GLU A 55 6.41 -11.15 7.99
C GLU A 55 6.65 -10.10 6.90
N ALA A 56 5.60 -9.35 6.53
CA ALA A 56 5.72 -8.28 5.56
C ALA A 56 6.66 -7.15 6.02
N MET A 57 6.64 -6.79 7.30
CA MET A 57 7.54 -5.77 7.86
C MET A 57 9.00 -6.23 7.99
N GLU A 58 9.26 -7.53 8.17
CA GLU A 58 10.61 -8.09 8.05
C GLU A 58 11.15 -7.88 6.63
N MET A 59 10.36 -8.18 5.60
CA MET A 59 10.74 -7.93 4.20
C MET A 59 10.94 -6.44 3.91
N VAL A 60 10.10 -5.55 4.44
CA VAL A 60 10.30 -4.09 4.34
C VAL A 60 11.66 -3.69 4.89
N SER A 61 12.04 -4.24 6.06
CA SER A 61 13.35 -3.98 6.65
C SER A 61 14.51 -4.43 5.76
N GLU A 62 14.38 -5.57 5.07
CA GLU A 62 15.36 -6.07 4.11
C GLU A 62 15.42 -5.17 2.87
N TYR A 63 14.27 -4.75 2.33
CA TYR A 63 14.20 -3.85 1.18
C TYR A 63 14.86 -2.49 1.46
N MET A 64 14.69 -1.97 2.65
CA MET A 64 15.32 -0.71 3.06
C MET A 64 16.85 -0.80 3.22
N GLN A 65 17.41 -2.01 3.27
CA GLN A 65 18.86 -2.24 3.39
C GLN A 65 19.55 -2.56 2.08
N ASN A 66 18.81 -2.90 1.03
CA ASN A 66 19.38 -3.15 -0.30
C ASN A 66 19.37 -1.87 -1.18
N ASP A 67 20.10 -1.90 -2.30
CA ASP A 67 20.20 -0.78 -3.24
C ASP A 67 19.30 -0.96 -4.48
N LEU A 68 18.32 -1.85 -4.41
CA LEU A 68 17.37 -2.11 -5.49
C LEU A 68 16.04 -1.43 -5.20
N LEU A 69 15.35 -1.00 -6.24
CA LEU A 69 13.94 -0.60 -6.09
C LEU A 69 13.09 -1.86 -5.92
N ASN A 70 12.44 -2.00 -4.77
CA ASN A 70 11.50 -3.08 -4.49
C ASN A 70 10.07 -2.56 -4.60
N THR A 71 9.20 -3.30 -5.27
CA THR A 71 7.82 -2.90 -5.52
C THR A 71 6.87 -3.58 -4.55
N ILE A 72 6.12 -2.78 -3.79
CA ILE A 72 5.08 -3.24 -2.87
C ILE A 72 3.73 -2.74 -3.38
N GLY A 73 2.79 -3.65 -3.63
CA GLY A 73 1.44 -3.31 -4.05
C GLY A 73 0.40 -3.59 -2.97
N ILE A 74 -0.38 -2.58 -2.60
CA ILE A 74 -1.59 -2.78 -1.78
C ILE A 74 -2.72 -3.19 -2.73
N VAL A 75 -2.95 -4.51 -2.83
CA VAL A 75 -3.86 -5.07 -3.83
C VAL A 75 -5.30 -4.89 -3.41
N THR A 76 -6.08 -4.28 -4.29
CA THR A 76 -7.52 -4.02 -4.12
C THR A 76 -8.36 -4.87 -5.07
N MET A 77 -9.66 -4.99 -4.78
CA MET A 77 -10.60 -5.62 -5.72
C MET A 77 -10.56 -4.98 -7.11
N GLN A 78 -10.39 -3.65 -7.18
CA GLN A 78 -10.30 -2.94 -8.46
C GLN A 78 -9.11 -3.38 -9.28
N MET A 79 -7.95 -3.55 -8.63
CA MET A 79 -6.73 -4.04 -9.29
C MET A 79 -6.92 -5.45 -9.85
N LEU A 80 -7.60 -6.33 -9.11
CA LEU A 80 -7.89 -7.69 -9.57
C LEU A 80 -8.94 -7.73 -10.70
N LEU A 81 -9.94 -6.85 -10.67
CA LEU A 81 -10.91 -6.71 -11.77
C LEU A 81 -10.21 -6.23 -13.05
N LEU A 82 -9.31 -5.26 -12.95
CA LEU A 82 -8.54 -4.78 -14.09
C LEU A 82 -7.61 -5.86 -14.65
N ALA A 83 -7.04 -6.70 -13.79
CA ALA A 83 -6.18 -7.82 -14.20
C ALA A 83 -6.92 -8.90 -15.00
N ASP A 84 -8.23 -9.02 -14.88
CA ASP A 84 -9.04 -9.91 -15.71
C ASP A 84 -9.24 -9.37 -17.14
N GLU A 85 -9.17 -8.05 -17.30
CA GLU A 85 -9.38 -7.34 -18.56
C GLU A 85 -8.07 -6.97 -19.28
N ASP A 86 -6.96 -6.81 -18.55
CA ASP A 86 -5.67 -6.34 -19.03
C ASP A 86 -4.53 -7.28 -18.60
N GLU A 87 -3.99 -8.03 -19.57
CA GLU A 87 -2.92 -9.02 -19.32
C GLU A 87 -1.57 -8.35 -18.96
N GLN A 88 -1.31 -7.14 -19.43
CA GLN A 88 -0.11 -6.39 -19.05
C GLN A 88 -0.20 -5.99 -17.56
N TRP A 89 -1.35 -5.47 -17.13
CA TRP A 89 -1.61 -5.16 -15.74
C TRP A 89 -1.55 -6.40 -14.84
N LYS A 90 -2.08 -7.52 -15.32
CA LYS A 90 -1.98 -8.81 -14.62
C LYS A 90 -0.53 -9.26 -14.43
N THR A 91 0.30 -9.08 -15.45
CA THR A 91 1.73 -9.36 -15.37
C THR A 91 2.40 -8.47 -14.33
N TYR A 92 2.10 -7.17 -14.33
CA TYR A 92 2.61 -6.24 -13.30
C TYR A 92 2.29 -6.70 -11.88
N LEU A 93 1.02 -7.10 -11.61
CA LEU A 93 0.64 -7.59 -10.28
C LEU A 93 1.40 -8.87 -9.86
N LYS A 94 1.73 -9.74 -10.81
CA LYS A 94 2.53 -10.94 -10.55
C LYS A 94 4.01 -10.65 -10.32
N ASP A 95 4.52 -9.58 -10.90
CA ASP A 95 5.92 -9.16 -10.84
C ASP A 95 6.21 -8.22 -9.67
N LEU A 96 5.23 -7.90 -8.83
CA LEU A 96 5.46 -7.21 -7.57
C LEU A 96 6.41 -8.02 -6.67
N ASP A 97 7.39 -7.37 -6.06
CA ASP A 97 8.28 -8.02 -5.09
C ASP A 97 7.53 -8.41 -3.81
N MET A 98 6.46 -7.68 -3.49
CA MET A 98 5.53 -8.02 -2.42
C MET A 98 4.13 -7.49 -2.72
N SER A 99 3.13 -8.36 -2.60
CA SER A 99 1.72 -7.98 -2.65
C SER A 99 1.11 -8.01 -1.24
N ILE A 100 0.45 -6.93 -0.85
CA ILE A 100 -0.29 -6.83 0.42
C ILE A 100 -1.77 -6.81 0.11
N ILE A 101 -2.54 -7.65 0.76
CA ILE A 101 -3.99 -7.68 0.59
C ILE A 101 -4.60 -6.43 1.23
N GLY A 102 -5.25 -5.59 0.42
CA GLY A 102 -5.79 -4.31 0.86
C GLY A 102 -7.27 -4.34 1.25
N GLU A 103 -7.99 -5.42 0.95
CA GLU A 103 -9.44 -5.51 1.22
C GLU A 103 -9.83 -6.93 1.65
N THR A 104 -10.64 -7.04 2.70
CA THR A 104 -11.06 -8.32 3.30
C THR A 104 -11.88 -9.19 2.34
N GLU A 105 -12.54 -8.60 1.34
CA GLU A 105 -13.25 -9.31 0.29
C GLU A 105 -12.34 -10.22 -0.55
N ILE A 106 -11.06 -9.87 -0.66
CA ILE A 106 -10.04 -10.68 -1.36
C ILE A 106 -9.77 -11.95 -0.55
N LEU A 107 -9.62 -11.83 0.78
CA LEU A 107 -9.47 -12.98 1.69
C LEU A 107 -10.67 -13.91 1.62
N THR A 108 -11.88 -13.35 1.69
CA THR A 108 -13.14 -14.11 1.55
C THR A 108 -13.19 -14.84 0.20
N ALA A 109 -12.76 -14.20 -0.90
CA ALA A 109 -12.69 -14.83 -2.22
C ALA A 109 -11.71 -15.99 -2.28
N ALA A 110 -10.59 -15.90 -1.57
CA ALA A 110 -9.59 -16.96 -1.42
C ALA A 110 -10.03 -18.09 -0.47
N GLY A 111 -11.14 -17.92 0.27
CA GLY A 111 -11.62 -18.90 1.24
C GLY A 111 -10.89 -18.85 2.58
N ILE A 112 -10.27 -17.72 2.91
CA ILE A 112 -9.64 -17.49 4.21
C ILE A 112 -10.73 -17.11 5.23
N GLU A 113 -10.61 -17.68 6.43
CA GLU A 113 -11.60 -17.53 7.49
C GLU A 113 -11.65 -16.09 8.04
N GLU A 114 -12.87 -15.57 8.26
CA GLU A 114 -13.12 -14.19 8.70
C GLU A 114 -12.70 -13.91 10.16
N ASP A 115 -12.37 -14.94 10.94
CA ASP A 115 -11.93 -14.85 12.35
C ASP A 115 -10.42 -15.02 12.55
N GLY A 116 -9.66 -15.02 11.45
CA GLY A 116 -8.21 -15.17 11.47
C GLY A 116 -7.47 -13.84 11.69
N THR A 117 -6.23 -13.94 12.24
CA THR A 117 -5.34 -12.78 12.46
C THR A 117 -5.16 -11.92 11.20
N LEU A 118 -4.93 -12.54 10.05
CA LEU A 118 -4.75 -11.83 8.79
C LEU A 118 -5.99 -11.01 8.40
N TYR A 119 -7.19 -11.52 8.67
CA TYR A 119 -8.44 -10.79 8.39
C TYR A 119 -8.53 -9.52 9.25
N GLU A 120 -8.22 -9.62 10.55
CA GLU A 120 -8.20 -8.47 11.47
C GLU A 120 -7.14 -7.43 11.04
N GLU A 121 -5.95 -7.87 10.64
CA GLU A 121 -4.85 -7.01 10.15
C GLU A 121 -5.25 -6.24 8.89
N VAL A 122 -5.89 -6.91 7.91
CA VAL A 122 -6.37 -6.27 6.68
C VAL A 122 -7.52 -5.29 6.98
N GLU A 123 -8.48 -5.67 7.84
CA GLU A 123 -9.59 -4.80 8.23
C GLU A 123 -9.09 -3.53 8.93
N ALA A 124 -8.06 -3.66 9.76
CA ALA A 124 -7.43 -2.54 10.46
C ALA A 124 -6.46 -1.72 9.61
N ASN A 125 -6.15 -2.12 8.37
CA ASN A 125 -5.07 -1.56 7.54
C ASN A 125 -3.71 -1.52 8.26
N GLU A 126 -3.42 -2.56 9.04
CA GLU A 126 -2.29 -2.57 9.97
C GLU A 126 -0.94 -2.46 9.26
N PHE A 127 -0.78 -3.07 8.08
CA PHE A 127 0.46 -2.95 7.31
C PHE A 127 0.78 -1.51 6.95
N ILE A 128 -0.19 -0.75 6.44
CA ILE A 128 0.00 0.66 6.06
C ILE A 128 0.40 1.50 7.27
N ALA A 129 -0.30 1.31 8.38
CA ALA A 129 0.01 2.02 9.63
C ALA A 129 1.43 1.71 10.12
N ARG A 130 1.82 0.44 10.16
CA ARG A 130 3.15 0.01 10.62
C ARG A 130 4.26 0.46 9.69
N LEU A 131 4.03 0.42 8.38
CA LEU A 131 5.00 0.92 7.40
C LEU A 131 5.30 2.41 7.63
N PHE A 132 4.28 3.27 7.70
CA PHE A 132 4.53 4.70 7.90
C PHE A 132 5.15 5.01 9.26
N TRP A 133 4.77 4.30 10.33
CA TRP A 133 5.46 4.43 11.61
C TRP A 133 6.92 3.96 11.57
N TYR A 134 7.21 2.90 10.85
CA TYR A 134 8.59 2.46 10.60
C TYR A 134 9.41 3.54 9.89
N LEU A 135 8.86 4.16 8.84
CA LEU A 135 9.52 5.24 8.10
C LEU A 135 9.79 6.47 8.99
N ILE A 136 8.88 6.82 9.89
CA ILE A 136 9.09 7.88 10.88
C ILE A 136 10.26 7.53 11.81
N GLN A 137 10.27 6.31 12.36
CA GLN A 137 11.31 5.88 13.30
C GLN A 137 12.71 5.82 12.67
N THR A 138 12.79 5.45 11.41
CA THR A 138 14.05 5.38 10.66
C THR A 138 14.47 6.72 10.07
N GLY A 139 13.61 7.74 10.14
CA GLY A 139 13.85 9.05 9.52
C GLY A 139 13.85 9.00 8.00
N SER A 140 13.19 7.99 7.42
CA SER A 140 13.13 7.78 5.98
C SER A 140 12.27 8.86 5.31
N ARG A 141 12.70 9.28 4.12
CA ARG A 141 12.03 10.31 3.33
C ARG A 141 11.13 9.67 2.29
N ILE A 142 9.95 10.24 2.10
CA ILE A 142 8.99 9.78 1.09
C ILE A 142 8.82 10.81 -0.01
N PHE A 143 8.55 10.35 -1.23
CA PHE A 143 8.11 11.15 -2.36
C PHE A 143 6.73 10.70 -2.79
N VAL A 144 5.81 11.64 -3.02
CA VAL A 144 4.41 11.34 -3.33
C VAL A 144 4.15 11.51 -4.82
N LEU A 145 3.47 10.54 -5.45
CA LEU A 145 3.03 10.61 -6.84
C LEU A 145 1.50 10.54 -6.94
N GLY A 146 0.93 11.37 -7.79
CA GLY A 146 -0.49 11.39 -8.13
C GLY A 146 -0.75 11.66 -9.60
N GLU A 147 -2.00 11.58 -10.01
CA GLU A 147 -2.45 11.89 -11.37
C GLU A 147 -2.85 13.37 -11.52
N THR A 148 -3.09 14.04 -10.41
CA THR A 148 -3.44 15.47 -10.35
C THR A 148 -2.77 16.15 -9.15
N GLU A 149 -2.60 17.47 -9.22
CA GLU A 149 -2.09 18.26 -8.09
C GLU A 149 -2.97 18.09 -6.84
N ASP A 150 -4.29 18.11 -6.99
CA ASP A 150 -5.24 17.91 -5.88
C ASP A 150 -5.05 16.53 -5.20
N GLU A 151 -4.72 15.48 -5.95
CA GLU A 151 -4.44 14.15 -5.40
C GLU A 151 -3.12 14.12 -4.62
N VAL A 152 -2.07 14.74 -5.17
CA VAL A 152 -0.77 14.84 -4.49
C VAL A 152 -0.92 15.61 -3.18
N GLU A 153 -1.52 16.82 -3.22
CA GLU A 153 -1.74 17.65 -2.03
C GLU A 153 -2.61 16.93 -0.98
N SER A 154 -3.66 16.23 -1.43
CA SER A 154 -4.55 15.49 -0.54
C SER A 154 -3.84 14.32 0.14
N LEU A 155 -2.98 13.61 -0.59
CA LEU A 155 -2.20 12.48 -0.05
C LEU A 155 -1.10 12.96 0.90
N GLU A 156 -0.38 14.03 0.55
CA GLU A 156 0.61 14.64 1.44
C GLU A 156 -0.02 15.11 2.74
N LYS A 157 -1.13 15.83 2.65
CA LYS A 157 -1.87 16.31 3.81
C LYS A 157 -2.33 15.14 4.70
N TYR A 158 -2.93 14.11 4.10
CA TYR A 158 -3.33 12.90 4.82
C TYR A 158 -2.16 12.28 5.58
N LEU A 159 -1.01 12.11 4.92
CA LEU A 159 0.17 11.52 5.53
C LEU A 159 0.69 12.36 6.70
N GLN A 160 0.76 13.68 6.53
CA GLN A 160 1.24 14.58 7.59
C GLN A 160 0.28 14.68 8.78
N GLU A 161 -1.03 14.65 8.55
CA GLU A 161 -2.05 14.71 9.60
C GLU A 161 -2.20 13.37 10.35
N THR A 162 -2.14 12.24 9.63
CA THR A 162 -2.33 10.90 10.21
C THR A 162 -1.04 10.36 10.85
N TYR A 163 0.11 10.70 10.26
CA TYR A 163 1.44 10.23 10.70
C TYR A 163 2.36 11.40 11.02
N PRO A 164 2.13 12.12 12.15
CA PRO A 164 2.96 13.26 12.52
C PRO A 164 4.42 12.87 12.66
N GLY A 165 5.28 13.57 11.93
CA GLY A 165 6.72 13.28 11.87
C GLY A 165 7.18 12.57 10.61
N ILE A 166 6.26 12.14 9.73
CA ILE A 166 6.62 11.63 8.40
C ILE A 166 7.36 12.71 7.60
N GLN A 167 8.44 12.34 6.93
CA GLN A 167 9.26 13.26 6.17
C GLN A 167 8.89 13.19 4.68
N VAL A 168 8.01 14.09 4.24
CA VAL A 168 7.69 14.25 2.81
C VAL A 168 8.80 15.08 2.18
N ALA A 169 9.53 14.50 1.24
CA ALA A 169 10.63 15.12 0.53
C ALA A 169 10.13 16.00 -0.62
N GLY A 170 9.05 15.57 -1.27
CA GLY A 170 8.41 16.25 -2.38
C GLY A 170 7.26 15.43 -2.93
N GLY A 171 6.57 15.99 -3.92
CA GLY A 171 5.50 15.32 -4.65
C GLY A 171 5.44 15.80 -6.09
N ALA A 172 4.97 14.96 -6.99
CA ALA A 172 4.82 15.28 -8.41
C ALA A 172 3.59 14.64 -9.04
N VAL A 173 3.16 15.23 -10.13
CA VAL A 173 2.06 14.75 -10.96
C VAL A 173 2.63 14.03 -12.18
N VAL A 174 2.07 12.88 -12.51
CA VAL A 174 2.40 12.17 -13.74
C VAL A 174 1.47 12.65 -14.86
N GLU A 175 1.83 13.74 -15.51
CA GLU A 175 1.00 14.36 -16.57
C GLU A 175 1.12 13.62 -17.90
N SER A 176 2.30 13.07 -18.21
CA SER A 176 2.60 12.46 -19.48
C SER A 176 3.63 11.35 -19.33
N LEU A 177 3.49 10.30 -20.15
CA LEU A 177 4.47 9.22 -20.30
C LEU A 177 5.31 9.37 -21.59
N ASP A 178 5.38 10.55 -22.18
CA ASP A 178 6.37 10.79 -23.22
C ASP A 178 7.80 10.86 -22.62
N GLU A 179 8.80 10.66 -23.46
CA GLU A 179 10.19 10.55 -23.04
C GLU A 179 10.66 11.77 -22.22
N ALA A 180 10.28 12.97 -22.62
CA ALA A 180 10.68 14.20 -21.95
C ALA A 180 10.01 14.35 -20.57
N GLY A 181 8.73 14.00 -20.46
CA GLY A 181 7.97 14.02 -19.20
C GLY A 181 8.50 12.99 -18.21
N VAL A 182 8.79 11.77 -18.67
CA VAL A 182 9.38 10.70 -17.86
C VAL A 182 10.77 11.10 -17.35
N ASP A 183 11.64 11.61 -18.21
CA ASP A 183 13.01 12.03 -17.81
C ASP A 183 12.96 13.19 -16.81
N SER A 184 12.05 14.14 -16.99
CA SER A 184 11.85 15.24 -16.04
C SER A 184 11.42 14.72 -14.67
N LEU A 185 10.43 13.84 -14.63
CA LEU A 185 9.92 13.25 -13.39
C LEU A 185 10.97 12.38 -12.68
N LEU A 186 11.73 11.57 -13.42
CA LEU A 186 12.82 10.78 -12.86
C LEU A 186 13.89 11.65 -12.23
N ASN A 187 14.25 12.76 -12.90
CA ASN A 187 15.22 13.72 -12.35
C ASN A 187 14.70 14.36 -11.06
N GLU A 188 13.41 14.71 -11.01
CA GLU A 188 12.76 15.27 -9.82
C GLU A 188 12.78 14.27 -8.66
N ILE A 189 12.28 13.05 -8.87
CA ILE A 189 12.29 11.97 -7.88
C ILE A 189 13.70 11.73 -7.32
N ASN A 190 14.67 11.59 -8.21
CA ASN A 190 16.05 11.27 -7.81
C ASN A 190 16.75 12.46 -7.12
N SER A 191 16.41 13.71 -7.46
CA SER A 191 16.99 14.90 -6.82
C SER A 191 16.56 15.05 -5.37
N GLU A 192 15.35 14.62 -5.03
CA GLU A 192 14.80 14.68 -3.68
C GLU A 192 15.37 13.63 -2.73
N THR A 193 16.11 12.64 -3.24
CA THR A 193 16.75 11.58 -2.45
C THR A 193 15.78 10.88 -1.48
N ALA A 194 14.59 10.55 -1.97
CA ALA A 194 13.60 9.84 -1.19
C ALA A 194 13.97 8.36 -1.07
N ASP A 195 13.69 7.76 0.10
CA ASP A 195 13.87 6.32 0.33
C ASP A 195 12.67 5.53 -0.21
N VAL A 196 11.48 6.11 -0.14
CA VAL A 196 10.23 5.45 -0.53
C VAL A 196 9.41 6.37 -1.43
N ILE A 197 8.92 5.83 -2.54
CA ILE A 197 7.93 6.49 -3.38
C ILE A 197 6.55 5.96 -2.99
N VAL A 198 5.65 6.87 -2.62
CA VAL A 198 4.24 6.56 -2.33
C VAL A 198 3.42 6.95 -3.54
N SER A 199 2.98 5.95 -4.30
CA SER A 199 2.27 6.15 -5.56
C SER A 199 0.76 6.00 -5.39
N GLY A 200 0.04 7.07 -5.68
CA GLY A 200 -1.42 7.10 -5.86
C GLY A 200 -1.87 6.86 -7.30
N LEU A 201 -0.95 6.56 -8.22
CA LEU A 201 -1.26 6.30 -9.63
C LEU A 201 -2.16 5.08 -9.79
N LYS A 202 -3.00 5.10 -10.82
CA LYS A 202 -4.01 4.08 -11.05
C LYS A 202 -3.73 3.29 -12.33
N GLY A 203 -4.09 2.03 -12.30
CA GLY A 203 -4.12 1.16 -13.48
C GLY A 203 -2.80 1.17 -14.28
N THR A 204 -2.95 1.20 -15.60
CA THR A 204 -1.83 1.06 -16.54
C THR A 204 -0.88 2.27 -16.60
N LEU A 205 -1.18 3.38 -15.94
CA LEU A 205 -0.23 4.48 -15.81
C LEU A 205 0.91 4.10 -14.87
N GLN A 206 0.56 3.41 -13.78
CA GLN A 206 1.53 2.98 -12.77
C GLN A 206 2.46 1.88 -13.28
N ASP A 207 1.90 0.80 -13.88
CA ASP A 207 2.69 -0.33 -14.36
C ASP A 207 3.70 0.09 -15.41
N ARG A 208 3.29 0.89 -16.40
CA ARG A 208 4.18 1.40 -17.45
C ARG A 208 5.31 2.23 -16.87
N PHE A 209 4.98 3.17 -15.97
CA PHE A 209 6.00 4.02 -15.40
C PHE A 209 7.05 3.23 -14.62
N VAL A 210 6.60 2.31 -13.75
CA VAL A 210 7.51 1.51 -12.91
C VAL A 210 8.32 0.51 -13.73
N MET A 211 7.66 -0.28 -14.59
CA MET A 211 8.33 -1.35 -15.34
C MET A 211 9.41 -0.80 -16.26
N ASP A 212 9.13 0.31 -16.93
CA ASP A 212 10.08 0.91 -17.89
C ASP A 212 11.23 1.68 -17.20
N ASN A 213 11.03 2.12 -15.94
CA ASN A 213 11.97 3.03 -15.29
C ASN A 213 12.56 2.51 -13.97
N ARG A 214 12.22 1.27 -13.56
CA ARG A 214 12.67 0.69 -12.29
C ARG A 214 14.16 0.84 -12.03
N SER A 215 15.01 0.64 -13.04
CA SER A 215 16.46 0.73 -12.93
C SER A 215 17.00 2.17 -12.85
N LYS A 216 16.18 3.18 -13.14
CA LYS A 216 16.53 4.60 -13.15
C LYS A 216 16.09 5.31 -11.85
N ILE A 217 15.27 4.67 -11.05
CA ILE A 217 14.73 5.24 -9.79
C ILE A 217 15.68 4.88 -8.65
N SER A 218 16.13 5.89 -7.91
CA SER A 218 17.10 5.74 -6.81
C SER A 218 16.47 5.43 -5.45
N ALA A 219 15.14 5.31 -5.36
CA ALA A 219 14.46 4.91 -4.12
C ALA A 219 14.61 3.40 -3.86
N LYS A 220 14.37 2.98 -2.63
CA LYS A 220 14.44 1.58 -2.18
C LYS A 220 13.10 0.85 -2.30
N ILE A 221 12.01 1.57 -2.07
CA ILE A 221 10.65 1.02 -2.14
C ILE A 221 9.77 1.90 -3.04
N TRP A 222 9.03 1.25 -3.93
CA TRP A 222 7.88 1.79 -4.60
C TRP A 222 6.62 1.20 -3.96
N LEU A 223 5.87 2.01 -3.23
CA LEU A 223 4.61 1.61 -2.60
C LEU A 223 3.43 2.03 -3.49
N SER A 224 2.76 1.06 -4.07
CA SER A 224 1.54 1.27 -4.85
C SER A 224 0.33 1.27 -3.92
N LEU A 225 -0.19 2.44 -3.59
CA LEU A 225 -1.47 2.58 -2.86
C LEU A 225 -2.67 2.42 -3.78
N GLY A 226 -2.52 2.86 -5.04
CA GLY A 226 -3.58 2.83 -6.03
C GLY A 226 -4.88 3.48 -5.52
N GLU A 227 -6.00 2.84 -5.82
CA GLU A 227 -7.32 3.24 -5.32
C GLU A 227 -7.66 2.60 -3.97
N HIS A 228 -6.72 2.54 -3.01
CA HIS A 228 -7.01 1.95 -1.71
C HIS A 228 -8.13 2.70 -0.99
N PRO A 229 -9.27 2.04 -0.67
CA PRO A 229 -10.50 2.75 -0.28
C PRO A 229 -10.37 3.56 1.00
N THR A 230 -9.61 3.08 1.97
CA THR A 230 -9.43 3.77 3.25
C THR A 230 -8.57 5.01 3.07
N VAL A 231 -7.41 4.87 2.43
CA VAL A 231 -6.49 5.98 2.18
C VAL A 231 -7.16 7.08 1.37
N GLN A 232 -7.88 6.72 0.30
CA GLN A 232 -8.59 7.70 -0.52
C GLN A 232 -9.69 8.43 0.27
N ASN A 233 -10.46 7.72 1.11
CA ASN A 233 -11.50 8.36 1.92
C ASN A 233 -10.91 9.33 2.96
N GLU A 234 -9.85 8.91 3.64
CA GLU A 234 -9.21 9.70 4.69
C GLU A 234 -8.43 10.89 4.10
N ALA A 235 -7.84 10.73 2.92
CA ALA A 235 -7.24 11.82 2.16
C ALA A 235 -8.28 12.78 1.55
N GLY A 236 -9.59 12.50 1.70
CA GLY A 236 -10.67 13.35 1.17
C GLY A 236 -10.93 13.17 -0.33
N ILE A 237 -10.30 12.19 -0.95
CA ILE A 237 -10.54 11.83 -2.35
C ILE A 237 -11.91 11.17 -2.43
N LYS A 238 -12.87 11.85 -3.06
CA LYS A 238 -14.28 11.41 -3.08
C LYS A 238 -14.47 10.13 -3.87
N ILE A 239 -14.65 9.01 -3.18
CA ILE A 239 -15.11 7.77 -3.80
C ILE A 239 -16.64 7.72 -3.69
N SER A 240 -17.33 7.57 -4.82
CA SER A 240 -18.77 7.37 -4.82
C SER A 240 -19.15 6.09 -4.09
N TRP A 241 -20.03 6.20 -3.07
CA TRP A 241 -20.59 5.03 -2.36
C TRP A 241 -21.22 4.00 -3.32
N TRP A 242 -21.89 4.46 -4.37
CA TRP A 242 -22.44 3.61 -5.42
C TRP A 242 -21.35 2.87 -6.19
N GLY A 243 -20.20 3.51 -6.44
CA GLY A 243 -19.04 2.88 -7.07
C GLY A 243 -18.50 1.72 -6.25
N LYS A 244 -18.36 1.89 -4.93
CA LYS A 244 -17.92 0.81 -4.02
C LYS A 244 -18.86 -0.40 -4.04
N LEU A 245 -20.17 -0.16 -3.97
CA LEU A 245 -21.16 -1.23 -3.98
C LEU A 245 -21.18 -1.99 -5.31
N LEU A 246 -21.06 -1.29 -6.44
CA LEU A 246 -20.95 -1.89 -7.77
C LEU A 246 -19.68 -2.72 -7.91
N LYS A 247 -18.53 -2.20 -7.48
CA LYS A 247 -17.24 -2.92 -7.50
C LYS A 247 -17.33 -4.23 -6.72
N LYS A 248 -17.85 -4.20 -5.49
CA LYS A 248 -18.03 -5.40 -4.65
C LYS A 248 -18.92 -6.45 -5.31
N ASN A 249 -20.03 -6.05 -5.89
CA ASN A 249 -20.94 -6.97 -6.57
C ASN A 249 -20.33 -7.56 -7.85
N THR A 250 -19.60 -6.76 -8.62
CA THR A 250 -18.89 -7.22 -9.81
C THR A 250 -17.81 -8.22 -9.42
N PHE A 251 -17.00 -7.90 -8.43
CA PHE A 251 -15.95 -8.78 -7.93
C PHE A 251 -16.51 -10.14 -7.47
N LYS A 252 -17.58 -10.15 -6.67
CA LYS A 252 -18.22 -11.41 -6.24
C LYS A 252 -18.72 -12.25 -7.41
N ARG A 253 -19.31 -11.62 -8.45
CA ARG A 253 -19.75 -12.33 -9.66
C ARG A 253 -18.59 -12.96 -10.42
N MET A 254 -17.49 -12.23 -10.56
CA MET A 254 -16.32 -12.72 -11.26
C MET A 254 -15.66 -13.88 -10.50
N VAL A 255 -15.49 -13.77 -9.19
CA VAL A 255 -14.99 -14.87 -8.34
C VAL A 255 -15.86 -16.11 -8.48
N THR A 256 -17.20 -15.95 -8.48
CA THR A 256 -18.12 -17.08 -8.66
C THR A 256 -17.98 -17.73 -10.04
N LYS A 257 -17.87 -16.90 -11.08
CA LYS A 257 -17.64 -17.39 -12.45
C LYS A 257 -16.32 -18.17 -12.55
N TYR A 258 -15.23 -17.58 -12.07
CA TYR A 258 -13.90 -18.20 -12.09
C TYR A 258 -13.88 -19.55 -11.35
N LYS A 259 -14.51 -19.65 -10.17
CA LYS A 259 -14.62 -20.91 -9.42
C LYS A 259 -15.45 -21.99 -10.11
N ASN A 260 -16.36 -21.61 -11.00
CA ASN A 260 -17.18 -22.55 -11.77
C ASN A 260 -16.51 -23.03 -13.07
N GLU A 261 -15.46 -22.36 -13.52
CA GLU A 261 -14.70 -22.67 -14.75
C GLU A 261 -13.45 -23.53 -14.45
N GLN A 262 -13.09 -23.69 -13.17
CA GLN A 262 -12.05 -24.62 -12.70
C GLN A 262 -12.65 -25.99 -12.32
#